data_9ca7813f35afab7d0fd3d93da0e1a7a2
#
_entry.id   9ca7813f35afab7d0fd3d93da0e1a7a2
#
_cell.length_a   1.000
_cell.length_b   1.000
_cell.length_c   1.000
_cell.angle_alpha   90.00
_cell.angle_beta   90.00
_cell.angle_gamma   90.00
#
_symmetry.space_group_name_H-M   'P 1'
#
loop_
_entity.id
_entity.type
_entity.pdbx_description
1 polymer ?
#
loop_
_entity_poly.entity_id
_entity_poly.type
_entity_poly.pdbx_seq_one_letter_code
_entity_poly.pdbx_strand_id
1 'polypeptide(L)'
;MYNESISKNNSGGLKNRKVKPKSVVQYANKENPQRCFVRLLKVYREHHPSSDSMDHDTFYLTPVSEPKENVWYKTVPIRVNTLRSTVSKLCQRGGIDGYKTNHSLWVTAATRLFHESIDKQLIMERTGHRSIDGVKTYKRTCSEQHEKLSNVLHGISSSPSKKPKLDIEKPGTVSMPWKLS
;
A
#
# COMPACT_ATOMS: atom_id res chain seq x y z
N MET A 1 2.97 -3.99 11.27
CA MET A 1 4.18 -3.26 10.83
C MET A 1 4.90 -4.13 9.82
N TYR A 2 5.35 -3.59 8.71
CA TYR A 2 6.17 -4.30 7.73
C TYR A 2 7.62 -3.81 7.82
N ASN A 3 8.54 -4.74 7.91
CA ASN A 3 9.97 -4.46 7.90
C ASN A 3 10.58 -5.06 6.63
N GLU A 4 11.22 -4.22 5.83
CA GLU A 4 11.93 -4.67 4.63
C GLU A 4 13.32 -5.18 5.04
N SER A 5 13.68 -6.37 4.61
CA SER A 5 15.03 -6.91 4.75
C SER A 5 15.92 -6.47 3.58
N ILE A 6 16.50 -7.40 2.85
CA ILE A 6 17.36 -7.10 1.69
C ILE A 6 16.50 -7.00 0.43
N SER A 7 16.66 -5.91 -0.34
CA SER A 7 15.99 -5.68 -1.60
C SER A 7 16.92 -5.01 -2.62
N LYS A 8 16.45 -4.81 -3.86
CA LYS A 8 17.19 -4.07 -4.89
C LYS A 8 17.63 -2.69 -4.42
N ASN A 9 16.78 -2.02 -3.64
CA ASN A 9 17.04 -0.68 -3.11
C ASN A 9 17.67 -0.70 -1.71
N ASN A 10 17.73 -1.86 -1.07
CA ASN A 10 18.30 -2.10 0.25
C ASN A 10 19.16 -3.37 0.21
N SER A 11 20.26 -3.31 -0.52
CA SER A 11 21.12 -4.47 -0.79
C SER A 11 22.02 -4.88 0.37
N GLY A 12 22.03 -4.11 1.47
CA GLY A 12 22.96 -4.37 2.59
C GLY A 12 24.41 -4.11 2.22
N GLY A 13 25.35 -4.66 3.00
CA GLY A 13 26.79 -4.58 2.79
C GLY A 13 27.47 -3.33 3.33
N LEU A 14 28.81 -3.26 3.19
CA LEU A 14 29.67 -2.24 3.80
C LEU A 14 29.29 -0.80 3.44
N LYS A 15 28.86 -0.56 2.20
CA LYS A 15 28.43 0.76 1.70
C LYS A 15 27.03 1.18 2.17
N ASN A 16 26.24 0.24 2.70
CA ASN A 16 24.83 0.46 3.09
C ASN A 16 24.57 0.23 4.60
N ARG A 17 25.61 0.15 5.43
CA ARG A 17 25.50 -0.12 6.87
C ARG A 17 24.61 0.85 7.66
N LYS A 18 24.41 2.06 7.15
CA LYS A 18 23.62 3.12 7.83
C LYS A 18 22.17 3.19 7.36
N VAL A 19 21.75 2.33 6.43
CA VAL A 19 20.36 2.34 5.95
C VAL A 19 19.49 1.63 6.99
N LYS A 20 18.64 2.39 7.67
CA LYS A 20 17.63 1.82 8.57
C LYS A 20 16.67 0.95 7.76
N PRO A 21 16.29 -0.23 8.26
CA PRO A 21 15.27 -1.04 7.62
C PRO A 21 14.00 -0.22 7.44
N LYS A 22 13.41 -0.29 6.25
CA LYS A 22 12.15 0.40 5.96
C LYS A 22 11.06 -0.22 6.81
N SER A 23 10.40 0.59 7.60
CA SER A 23 9.23 0.21 8.37
C SER A 23 8.01 0.97 7.86
N VAL A 24 6.96 0.25 7.48
CA VAL A 24 5.72 0.83 6.98
C VAL A 24 4.57 0.41 7.89
N VAL A 25 3.86 1.40 8.42
CA VAL A 25 2.65 1.18 9.22
C VAL A 25 1.42 1.42 8.33
N GLN A 26 0.47 0.51 8.40
CA GLN A 26 -0.82 0.64 7.75
C GLN A 26 -1.94 0.56 8.78
N TYR A 27 -2.79 1.58 8.79
CA TYR A 27 -3.97 1.62 9.65
C TYR A 27 -5.17 0.98 8.96
N ALA A 28 -6.11 0.45 9.77
CA ALA A 28 -7.35 -0.12 9.28
C ALA A 28 -8.26 0.98 8.72
N ASN A 29 -8.89 0.71 7.58
CA ASN A 29 -9.93 1.56 7.02
C ASN A 29 -11.26 1.19 7.67
N LYS A 30 -11.73 2.02 8.61
CA LYS A 30 -12.99 1.81 9.34
C LYS A 30 -14.21 2.21 8.52
N GLU A 31 -14.07 3.17 7.62
CA GLU A 31 -15.15 3.70 6.79
C GLU A 31 -15.52 2.73 5.66
N ASN A 32 -14.51 2.04 5.10
CA ASN A 32 -14.74 1.03 4.06
C ASN A 32 -13.98 -0.27 4.37
N PRO A 33 -14.55 -1.14 5.22
CA PRO A 33 -13.91 -2.40 5.61
C PRO A 33 -13.64 -3.35 4.44
N GLN A 34 -14.44 -3.30 3.38
CA GLN A 34 -14.25 -4.16 2.19
C GLN A 34 -13.00 -3.76 1.38
N ARG A 35 -12.59 -2.51 1.46
CA ARG A 35 -11.36 -1.98 0.84
C ARG A 35 -10.20 -1.82 1.83
N CYS A 36 -10.31 -2.45 3.00
CA CYS A 36 -9.32 -2.36 4.06
C CYS A 36 -8.22 -3.41 3.88
N PHE A 37 -6.99 -2.96 3.56
CA PHE A 37 -5.84 -3.85 3.44
C PHE A 37 -5.56 -4.66 4.71
N VAL A 38 -5.71 -4.04 5.89
CA VAL A 38 -5.47 -4.72 7.18
C VAL A 38 -6.47 -5.86 7.38
N ARG A 39 -7.74 -5.68 7.00
CA ARG A 39 -8.75 -6.74 7.04
C ARG A 39 -8.40 -7.86 6.06
N LEU A 40 -8.07 -7.52 4.82
CA LEU A 40 -7.69 -8.51 3.81
C LEU A 40 -6.48 -9.33 4.23
N LEU A 41 -5.49 -8.68 4.85
CA LEU A 41 -4.31 -9.37 5.39
C LEU A 41 -4.67 -10.31 6.54
N LYS A 42 -5.61 -9.93 7.42
CA LYS A 42 -6.11 -10.83 8.49
C LYS A 42 -6.77 -12.07 7.90
N VAL A 43 -7.72 -11.88 6.97
CA VAL A 43 -8.39 -12.99 6.28
C VAL A 43 -7.38 -13.90 5.58
N TYR A 44 -6.37 -13.34 4.91
CA TYR A 44 -5.32 -14.12 4.29
C TYR A 44 -4.58 -14.98 5.32
N ARG A 45 -4.22 -14.41 6.48
CA ARG A 45 -3.49 -15.12 7.54
C ARG A 45 -4.34 -16.18 8.25
N GLU A 46 -5.64 -15.95 8.40
CA GLU A 46 -6.57 -16.91 8.99
C GLU A 46 -6.70 -18.19 8.15
N HIS A 47 -6.56 -18.07 6.83
CA HIS A 47 -6.62 -19.20 5.89
C HIS A 47 -5.23 -19.69 5.43
N HIS A 48 -4.16 -19.10 6.00
CA HIS A 48 -2.80 -19.53 5.75
C HIS A 48 -2.50 -20.79 6.56
N PRO A 49 -1.89 -21.83 5.97
CA PRO A 49 -1.47 -23.01 6.71
C PRO A 49 -0.58 -22.64 7.89
N SER A 50 -0.63 -23.43 8.96
CA SER A 50 0.24 -23.25 10.12
C SER A 50 1.71 -23.43 9.72
N SER A 51 2.61 -22.68 10.38
CA SER A 51 4.05 -22.77 10.14
C SER A 51 4.59 -24.19 10.30
N ASP A 52 4.03 -24.95 11.26
CA ASP A 52 4.43 -26.34 11.53
C ASP A 52 4.10 -27.32 10.40
N SER A 53 3.18 -26.93 9.49
CA SER A 53 2.81 -27.74 8.34
C SER A 53 3.60 -27.39 7.07
N MET A 54 4.58 -26.50 7.16
CA MET A 54 5.37 -26.02 6.02
C MET A 54 6.88 -26.15 6.29
N ASP A 55 7.60 -26.63 5.30
CA ASP A 55 9.08 -26.73 5.34
C ASP A 55 9.78 -25.37 5.08
N HIS A 56 9.02 -24.27 4.97
CA HIS A 56 9.54 -22.96 4.60
C HIS A 56 8.70 -21.82 5.19
N ASP A 57 9.33 -20.69 5.45
CA ASP A 57 8.69 -19.44 5.90
C ASP A 57 8.34 -18.54 4.68
N THR A 58 7.47 -19.02 3.79
CA THR A 58 7.05 -18.28 2.60
C THR A 58 5.68 -17.67 2.81
N PHE A 59 5.60 -16.34 2.69
CA PHE A 59 4.34 -15.61 2.85
C PHE A 59 3.34 -15.87 1.71
N TYR A 60 3.79 -15.91 0.44
CA TYR A 60 2.88 -16.08 -0.69
C TYR A 60 2.77 -17.54 -1.10
N LEU A 61 1.60 -18.14 -0.91
CA LEU A 61 1.30 -19.52 -1.22
C LEU A 61 0.45 -19.68 -2.47
N THR A 62 0.53 -20.88 -3.07
CA THR A 62 -0.29 -21.24 -4.22
C THR A 62 -1.73 -21.48 -3.78
N PRO A 63 -2.74 -20.79 -4.37
CA PRO A 63 -4.12 -21.04 -4.04
C PRO A 63 -4.56 -22.42 -4.51
N VAL A 64 -5.52 -23.04 -3.81
CA VAL A 64 -6.19 -24.24 -4.29
C VAL A 64 -7.17 -23.87 -5.40
N SER A 65 -7.46 -24.83 -6.30
CA SER A 65 -8.41 -24.60 -7.39
C SER A 65 -9.84 -24.44 -6.89
N GLU A 66 -10.20 -25.20 -5.86
CA GLU A 66 -11.51 -25.19 -5.22
C GLU A 66 -11.31 -24.95 -3.72
N PRO A 67 -11.49 -23.71 -3.25
CA PRO A 67 -11.37 -23.38 -1.84
C PRO A 67 -12.45 -24.12 -1.02
N LYS A 68 -12.02 -24.79 0.04
CA LYS A 68 -12.90 -25.34 1.09
C LYS A 68 -12.94 -24.34 2.24
N GLU A 69 -13.88 -24.53 3.18
CA GLU A 69 -14.16 -23.60 4.29
C GLU A 69 -12.91 -23.07 5.00
N ASN A 70 -11.92 -23.93 5.27
CA ASN A 70 -10.70 -23.55 5.99
C ASN A 70 -9.39 -23.78 5.19
N VAL A 71 -9.46 -24.23 3.93
CA VAL A 71 -8.28 -24.54 3.12
C VAL A 71 -8.33 -23.76 1.81
N TRP A 72 -7.64 -22.63 1.79
CA TRP A 72 -7.56 -21.77 0.62
C TRP A 72 -6.22 -21.87 -0.12
N TYR A 73 -5.19 -22.35 0.55
CA TYR A 73 -3.83 -22.39 0.02
C TYR A 73 -3.22 -23.78 0.19
N LYS A 74 -2.36 -24.13 -0.75
CA LYS A 74 -1.44 -25.26 -0.67
C LYS A 74 -0.22 -24.85 0.18
N THR A 75 0.47 -25.81 0.78
CA THR A 75 1.74 -25.59 1.48
C THR A 75 2.92 -25.41 0.51
N VAL A 76 2.70 -24.83 -0.65
CA VAL A 76 3.69 -24.67 -1.73
C VAL A 76 3.78 -23.19 -2.12
N PRO A 77 5.00 -22.62 -2.18
CA PRO A 77 5.21 -21.24 -2.62
C PRO A 77 4.59 -20.97 -3.98
N ILE A 78 4.00 -19.80 -4.15
CA ILE A 78 3.51 -19.37 -5.45
C ILE A 78 4.68 -19.07 -6.40
N ARG A 79 4.57 -19.46 -7.64
CA ARG A 79 5.60 -19.20 -8.64
C ARG A 79 5.73 -17.71 -8.93
N VAL A 80 6.97 -17.20 -9.05
CA VAL A 80 7.27 -15.79 -9.30
C VAL A 80 6.55 -15.25 -10.54
N ASN A 81 6.47 -16.04 -11.62
CA ASN A 81 5.76 -15.64 -12.84
C ASN A 81 4.25 -15.47 -12.61
N THR A 82 3.65 -16.28 -11.75
CA THR A 82 2.25 -16.14 -11.34
C THR A 82 2.05 -14.84 -10.59
N LEU A 83 2.90 -14.52 -9.60
CA LEU A 83 2.85 -13.25 -8.87
C LEU A 83 3.01 -12.05 -9.81
N ARG A 84 3.96 -12.11 -10.75
CA ARG A 84 4.20 -11.02 -11.73
C ARG A 84 2.98 -10.75 -12.61
N SER A 85 2.24 -11.78 -12.99
CA SER A 85 1.06 -11.66 -13.85
C SER A 85 -0.25 -11.41 -13.11
N THR A 86 -0.25 -11.42 -11.76
CA THR A 86 -1.49 -11.34 -10.97
C THR A 86 -2.26 -10.05 -11.24
N VAL A 87 -1.60 -8.90 -11.20
CA VAL A 87 -2.27 -7.60 -11.41
C VAL A 87 -2.82 -7.50 -12.84
N SER A 88 -2.06 -7.92 -13.84
CA SER A 88 -2.52 -7.92 -15.23
C SER A 88 -3.78 -8.76 -15.39
N LYS A 89 -3.79 -9.99 -14.85
CA LYS A 89 -4.95 -10.88 -14.91
C LYS A 89 -6.17 -10.32 -14.17
N LEU A 90 -5.97 -9.70 -13.00
CA LEU A 90 -7.04 -9.06 -12.24
C LEU A 90 -7.65 -7.88 -13.00
N CYS A 91 -6.82 -7.03 -13.60
CA CYS A 91 -7.28 -5.91 -14.43
C CYS A 91 -8.08 -6.41 -15.64
N GLN A 92 -7.58 -7.43 -16.33
CA GLN A 92 -8.27 -8.02 -17.48
C GLN A 92 -9.64 -8.59 -17.08
N ARG A 93 -9.73 -9.34 -15.96
CA ARG A 93 -11.01 -9.85 -15.43
C ARG A 93 -11.97 -8.74 -15.00
N GLY A 94 -11.43 -7.63 -14.51
CA GLY A 94 -12.20 -6.47 -14.09
C GLY A 94 -12.55 -5.49 -15.22
N GLY A 95 -12.27 -5.82 -16.49
CA GLY A 95 -12.54 -4.94 -17.63
C GLY A 95 -11.72 -3.65 -17.62
N ILE A 96 -10.55 -3.64 -16.97
CA ILE A 96 -9.67 -2.47 -16.92
C ILE A 96 -8.69 -2.53 -18.08
N ASP A 97 -8.88 -1.64 -19.03
CA ASP A 97 -8.10 -1.59 -20.26
C ASP A 97 -6.64 -1.17 -20.06
N GLY A 98 -5.82 -1.55 -21.03
CA GLY A 98 -4.41 -1.21 -21.14
C GLY A 98 -3.49 -2.12 -20.35
N TYR A 99 -2.18 -1.98 -20.62
CA TYR A 99 -1.15 -2.81 -20.00
C TYR A 99 -0.92 -2.43 -18.54
N LYS A 100 -1.34 -3.29 -17.62
CA LYS A 100 -1.20 -3.12 -16.16
C LYS A 100 -0.28 -4.18 -15.59
N THR A 101 0.60 -3.78 -14.69
CA THR A 101 1.55 -4.65 -13.98
C THR A 101 1.52 -4.35 -12.49
N ASN A 102 2.26 -5.14 -11.71
CA ASN A 102 2.46 -4.86 -10.29
C ASN A 102 3.05 -3.45 -10.05
N HIS A 103 3.91 -2.99 -10.98
CA HIS A 103 4.46 -1.63 -10.92
C HIS A 103 3.38 -0.55 -11.08
N SER A 104 2.31 -0.82 -11.85
CA SER A 104 1.20 0.13 -12.02
C SER A 104 0.49 0.46 -10.71
N LEU A 105 0.37 -0.50 -9.78
CA LEU A 105 -0.18 -0.24 -8.45
C LEU A 105 0.67 0.74 -7.65
N TRP A 106 1.97 0.57 -7.75
CA TRP A 106 2.94 1.41 -7.07
C TRP A 106 2.95 2.84 -7.64
N VAL A 107 2.94 2.98 -8.97
CA VAL A 107 2.78 4.27 -9.67
C VAL A 107 1.50 4.96 -9.23
N THR A 108 0.38 4.24 -9.20
CA THR A 108 -0.92 4.77 -8.76
C THR A 108 -0.87 5.29 -7.32
N ALA A 109 -0.26 4.52 -6.42
CA ALA A 109 -0.10 4.94 -5.02
C ALA A 109 0.72 6.22 -4.90
N ALA A 110 1.88 6.30 -5.55
CA ALA A 110 2.73 7.48 -5.54
C ALA A 110 2.02 8.71 -6.13
N THR A 111 1.35 8.54 -7.28
CA THR A 111 0.60 9.62 -7.95
C THR A 111 -0.53 10.15 -7.06
N ARG A 112 -1.30 9.27 -6.39
CA ARG A 112 -2.35 9.69 -5.45
C ARG A 112 -1.80 10.52 -4.29
N LEU A 113 -0.67 10.12 -3.71
CA LEU A 113 -0.03 10.88 -2.63
C LEU A 113 0.41 12.28 -3.10
N PHE A 114 0.86 12.41 -4.36
CA PHE A 114 1.17 13.71 -4.94
C PHE A 114 -0.09 14.56 -5.15
N HIS A 115 -1.20 13.99 -5.60
CA HIS A 115 -2.46 14.71 -5.78
C HIS A 115 -3.01 15.24 -4.46
N GLU A 116 -2.85 14.48 -3.37
CA GLU A 116 -3.22 14.89 -2.01
C GLU A 116 -2.21 15.87 -1.39
N SER A 117 -1.25 16.36 -2.17
CA SER A 117 -0.23 17.31 -1.71
C SER A 117 0.58 16.83 -0.50
N ILE A 118 0.75 15.51 -0.37
CA ILE A 118 1.59 14.93 0.68
C ILE A 118 3.05 15.33 0.44
N ASP A 119 3.75 15.62 1.52
CA ASP A 119 5.16 16.00 1.46
C ASP A 119 6.01 14.93 0.76
N LYS A 120 6.96 15.38 -0.06
CA LYS A 120 7.80 14.50 -0.88
C LYS A 120 8.65 13.54 -0.05
N GLN A 121 9.10 13.98 1.13
CA GLN A 121 9.89 13.14 2.03
C GLN A 121 9.03 11.97 2.55
N LEU A 122 7.78 12.25 2.94
CA LEU A 122 6.85 11.21 3.37
C LEU A 122 6.51 10.23 2.23
N ILE A 123 6.37 10.74 1.00
CA ILE A 123 6.19 9.88 -0.18
C ILE A 123 7.41 8.99 -0.39
N MET A 124 8.63 9.53 -0.28
CA MET A 124 9.87 8.76 -0.39
C MET A 124 9.95 7.67 0.67
N GLU A 125 9.67 7.99 1.92
CA GLU A 125 9.67 7.02 3.03
C GLU A 125 8.64 5.92 2.79
N ARG A 126 7.43 6.28 2.37
CA ARG A 126 6.36 5.32 2.07
C ARG A 126 6.70 4.41 0.89
N THR A 127 7.28 4.96 -0.16
CA THR A 127 7.56 4.24 -1.41
C THR A 127 8.97 3.62 -1.46
N GLY A 128 9.86 3.97 -0.55
CA GLY A 128 11.23 3.44 -0.48
C GLY A 128 12.19 4.03 -1.52
N HIS A 129 11.90 5.23 -2.04
CA HIS A 129 12.84 5.92 -2.91
C HIS A 129 13.98 6.53 -2.13
N ARG A 130 15.19 6.46 -2.70
CA ARG A 130 16.40 7.05 -2.13
C ARG A 130 16.64 8.50 -2.55
N SER A 131 15.95 8.98 -3.59
CA SER A 131 16.10 10.34 -4.11
C SER A 131 14.75 10.96 -4.45
N ILE A 132 14.68 12.28 -4.31
CA ILE A 132 13.50 13.08 -4.70
C ILE A 132 13.25 12.95 -6.21
N ASP A 133 14.31 12.88 -7.02
CA ASP A 133 14.15 12.80 -8.48
C ASP A 133 13.51 11.47 -8.90
N GLY A 134 13.84 10.37 -8.22
CA GLY A 134 13.16 9.09 -8.42
C GLY A 134 11.67 9.15 -8.15
N VAL A 135 11.23 9.99 -7.22
CA VAL A 135 9.80 10.16 -6.87
C VAL A 135 9.11 11.16 -7.81
N LYS A 136 9.80 12.19 -8.27
CA LYS A 136 9.23 13.21 -9.17
C LYS A 136 8.68 12.63 -10.47
N THR A 137 9.25 11.53 -10.97
CA THR A 137 8.76 10.85 -12.19
C THR A 137 7.31 10.39 -12.09
N TYR A 138 6.79 10.25 -10.87
CA TYR A 138 5.39 9.85 -10.59
C TYR A 138 4.46 11.02 -10.32
N LYS A 139 5.00 12.25 -10.30
CA LYS A 139 4.19 13.47 -10.22
C LYS A 139 3.54 13.72 -11.58
N ARG A 140 2.36 13.16 -11.77
CA ARG A 140 1.52 13.43 -12.95
C ARG A 140 0.45 14.44 -12.59
N THR A 141 0.25 15.41 -13.45
CA THR A 141 -0.86 16.36 -13.31
C THR A 141 -2.18 15.66 -13.62
N CYS A 142 -3.22 16.00 -12.87
CA CYS A 142 -4.59 15.57 -13.15
C CYS A 142 -5.37 16.70 -13.83
N SER A 143 -6.54 16.38 -14.38
CA SER A 143 -7.41 17.36 -15.06
C SER A 143 -7.75 18.54 -14.17
N GLU A 144 -8.04 18.30 -12.89
CA GLU A 144 -8.33 19.36 -11.90
C GLU A 144 -7.16 20.34 -11.70
N GLN A 145 -5.93 19.81 -11.72
CA GLN A 145 -4.73 20.65 -11.62
C GLN A 145 -4.52 21.49 -12.89
N HIS A 146 -4.81 20.92 -14.06
CA HIS A 146 -4.77 21.66 -15.32
C HIS A 146 -5.83 22.75 -15.38
N GLU A 147 -7.05 22.46 -14.93
CA GLU A 147 -8.13 23.46 -14.82
C GLU A 147 -7.73 24.58 -13.86
N LYS A 148 -7.21 24.24 -12.69
CA LYS A 148 -6.72 25.24 -11.72
C LYS A 148 -5.62 26.13 -12.32
N LEU A 149 -4.67 25.56 -13.06
CA LEU A 149 -3.63 26.31 -13.76
C LEU A 149 -4.23 27.27 -14.79
N SER A 150 -5.19 26.80 -15.59
CA SER A 150 -5.89 27.64 -16.57
C SER A 150 -6.62 28.79 -15.89
N ASN A 151 -7.35 28.52 -14.81
CA ASN A 151 -8.09 29.55 -14.06
C ASN A 151 -7.15 30.63 -13.50
N VAL A 152 -6.01 30.22 -12.94
CA VAL A 152 -5.00 31.17 -12.46
C VAL A 152 -4.45 32.04 -13.58
N LEU A 153 -4.16 31.46 -14.74
CA LEU A 153 -3.65 32.20 -15.90
C LEU A 153 -4.69 33.15 -16.50
N HIS A 154 -5.99 32.83 -16.39
CA HIS A 154 -7.09 33.69 -16.78
C HIS A 154 -7.45 34.76 -15.73
N GLY A 155 -6.70 34.86 -14.62
CA GLY A 155 -6.98 35.80 -13.54
C GLY A 155 -8.22 35.44 -12.70
N ILE A 156 -8.76 34.25 -12.87
CA ILE A 156 -9.86 33.73 -12.05
C ILE A 156 -9.28 33.22 -10.73
N SER A 157 -9.24 34.07 -9.69
CA SER A 157 -8.85 33.65 -8.35
C SER A 157 -9.94 32.76 -7.76
N SER A 158 -9.72 31.46 -7.72
CA SER A 158 -10.51 30.58 -6.86
C SER A 158 -10.18 30.93 -5.41
N SER A 159 -11.10 31.56 -4.70
CA SER A 159 -11.01 31.71 -3.26
C SER A 159 -10.74 30.35 -2.62
N PRO A 160 -9.78 30.22 -1.69
CA PRO A 160 -9.55 28.94 -1.05
C PRO A 160 -10.81 28.56 -0.26
N SER A 161 -11.53 27.55 -0.72
CA SER A 161 -12.59 26.94 0.08
C SER A 161 -11.93 26.46 1.37
N LYS A 162 -12.24 27.11 2.50
CA LYS A 162 -11.81 26.70 3.83
C LYS A 162 -12.24 25.24 4.00
N LYS A 163 -11.29 24.33 4.00
CA LYS A 163 -11.53 22.97 4.46
C LYS A 163 -12.12 23.08 5.87
N PRO A 164 -13.23 22.39 6.19
CA PRO A 164 -13.75 22.40 7.54
C PRO A 164 -12.64 21.92 8.48
N LYS A 165 -12.34 22.69 9.51
CA LYS A 165 -11.49 22.24 10.61
C LYS A 165 -12.20 21.05 11.23
N LEU A 166 -11.61 19.86 11.13
CA LEU A 166 -11.98 18.74 11.99
C LEU A 166 -11.53 19.15 13.39
N ASP A 167 -12.48 19.46 14.25
CA ASP A 167 -12.24 19.56 15.68
C ASP A 167 -11.85 18.17 16.17
N ILE A 168 -10.56 18.02 16.50
CA ILE A 168 -10.04 16.80 17.12
C ILE A 168 -10.45 16.88 18.59
N GLU A 169 -11.60 16.29 18.92
CA GLU A 169 -11.91 15.96 20.30
C GLU A 169 -10.84 14.99 20.82
N LYS A 170 -10.20 15.39 21.91
CA LYS A 170 -9.23 14.57 22.63
C LYS A 170 -9.92 13.29 23.10
N PRO A 171 -9.35 12.09 22.85
CA PRO A 171 -9.95 10.86 23.36
C PRO A 171 -9.90 10.86 24.89
N GLY A 172 -11.07 10.82 25.51
CA GLY A 172 -11.22 10.60 26.94
C GLY A 172 -10.54 9.28 27.34
N THR A 173 -9.81 9.32 28.43
CA THR A 173 -9.13 8.18 29.04
C THR A 173 -10.17 7.21 29.57
N VAL A 174 -10.46 6.15 28.82
CA VAL A 174 -11.27 5.02 29.31
C VAL A 174 -10.32 4.01 29.93
N SER A 175 -10.30 3.97 31.25
CA SER A 175 -9.66 2.92 32.02
C SER A 175 -10.45 1.61 31.88
N MET A 176 -9.85 0.59 31.29
CA MET A 176 -10.42 -0.75 31.23
C MET A 176 -9.89 -1.60 32.37
N PRO A 177 -10.75 -2.21 33.19
CA PRO A 177 -10.32 -3.18 34.20
C PRO A 177 -10.29 -4.59 33.58
N TRP A 178 -9.10 -5.11 33.32
CA TRP A 178 -8.89 -6.54 33.06
C TRP A 178 -8.27 -7.18 34.30
N LYS A 179 -9.05 -7.92 35.06
CA LYS A 179 -8.55 -8.94 35.97
C LYS A 179 -8.84 -10.29 35.32
N LEU A 180 -7.78 -11.02 35.00
CA LEU A 180 -7.80 -12.45 34.71
C LEU A 180 -7.78 -13.20 36.05
N SER A 181 -8.74 -14.07 36.22
CA SER A 181 -8.68 -15.21 37.14
C SER A 181 -8.37 -16.43 36.33
#